data_47b71affba9d9173fb6c8c8c5581f612
#
_entry.id   47b71affba9d9173fb6c8c8c5581f612
#
_cell.length_a   1.000
_cell.length_b   1.000
_cell.length_c   1.000
_cell.angle_alpha   90.00
_cell.angle_beta   90.00
_cell.angle_gamma   90.00
#
_symmetry.space_group_name_H-M   'P 1'
#
loop_
_entity.id
_entity.type
_entity.pdbx_description
1 polymer ?
#
loop_
_entity_poly.entity_id
_entity_poly.type
_entity_poly.pdbx_seq_one_letter_code
_entity_poly.pdbx_strand_id
1 'polypeptide(L)'
;MKVGIVQFPGTNCEYDTQHAFAALGCETEILWHKADAIPEGTDLVVVAGGFSYGDYLRSGAIAKMSPIMKALKVYADNGGKVLGICNGFQVLTETGLLPGALKRNEGLHFISRHHHLKVINNDNDFLAHCTTGQVVNIPIAHHDGNFYIDADGLNELYANNQVLLKYTDASGNIDNPNGSVDSIAGICNKNKNVFGLMPHPERAMESLLGSNDGRAMLEGFINA
;
A
#
# COMPACT_ATOMS: atom_id res chain seq x y z
N MET A 1 -17.10 2.05 10.23
CA MET A 1 -15.93 1.23 9.90
C MET A 1 -14.83 1.52 10.91
N LYS A 2 -14.19 0.46 11.46
CA LYS A 2 -13.06 0.56 12.38
C LYS A 2 -11.76 0.19 11.67
N VAL A 3 -10.76 1.08 11.71
CA VAL A 3 -9.47 0.92 11.03
C VAL A 3 -8.34 0.84 12.05
N GLY A 4 -7.63 -0.29 12.06
CA GLY A 4 -6.41 -0.47 12.84
C GLY A 4 -5.19 -0.06 12.03
N ILE A 5 -4.33 0.79 12.57
CA ILE A 5 -3.13 1.31 11.89
C ILE A 5 -1.89 0.79 12.59
N VAL A 6 -1.13 -0.08 11.93
CA VAL A 6 0.07 -0.69 12.51
C VAL A 6 1.21 0.32 12.53
N GLN A 7 1.80 0.48 13.71
CA GLN A 7 2.96 1.34 13.95
C GLN A 7 4.15 0.50 14.44
N PHE A 8 5.27 0.61 13.73
CA PHE A 8 6.58 0.09 14.14
C PHE A 8 7.49 1.22 14.63
N PRO A 9 8.58 0.93 15.36
CA PRO A 9 9.65 1.91 15.53
C PRO A 9 10.14 2.41 14.17
N GLY A 10 10.09 3.73 13.92
CA GLY A 10 10.46 4.34 12.65
C GLY A 10 9.35 4.50 11.62
N THR A 11 8.13 4.03 11.89
CA THR A 11 6.94 4.44 11.12
C THR A 11 6.74 5.95 11.29
N ASN A 12 6.34 6.66 10.24
CA ASN A 12 6.12 8.11 10.29
C ASN A 12 4.89 8.60 9.51
N CYS A 13 4.14 7.69 8.87
CA CYS A 13 2.91 8.01 8.15
C CYS A 13 1.64 7.51 8.86
N GLU A 14 1.76 7.01 10.09
CA GLU A 14 0.62 6.49 10.86
C GLU A 14 -0.42 7.57 11.15
N TYR A 15 0.03 8.78 11.47
CA TYR A 15 -0.88 9.90 11.75
C TYR A 15 -1.48 10.49 10.48
N ASP A 16 -0.76 10.51 9.34
CA ASP A 16 -1.32 10.86 8.04
C ASP A 16 -2.44 9.87 7.67
N THR A 17 -2.18 8.58 7.85
CA THR A 17 -3.15 7.50 7.63
C THR A 17 -4.35 7.63 8.57
N GLN A 18 -4.11 7.89 9.86
CA GLN A 18 -5.17 8.11 10.84
C GLN A 18 -6.05 9.29 10.46
N HIS A 19 -5.44 10.42 10.09
CA HIS A 19 -6.17 11.62 9.65
C HIS A 19 -7.01 11.32 8.40
N ALA A 20 -6.43 10.63 7.40
CA ALA A 20 -7.13 10.29 6.18
C ALA A 20 -8.41 9.48 6.44
N PHE A 21 -8.32 8.40 7.22
CA PHE A 21 -9.49 7.58 7.53
C PHE A 21 -10.47 8.27 8.48
N ALA A 22 -10.00 9.09 9.43
CA ALA A 22 -10.87 9.89 10.29
C ALA A 22 -11.66 10.93 9.48
N ALA A 23 -11.03 11.58 8.48
CA ALA A 23 -11.69 12.49 7.54
C ALA A 23 -12.75 11.81 6.65
N LEU A 24 -12.70 10.49 6.54
CA LEU A 24 -13.69 9.64 5.87
C LEU A 24 -14.78 9.11 6.84
N GLY A 25 -14.74 9.54 8.11
CA GLY A 25 -15.73 9.14 9.13
C GLY A 25 -15.46 7.78 9.77
N CYS A 26 -14.27 7.21 9.63
CA CYS A 26 -13.90 5.96 10.26
C CYS A 26 -13.45 6.17 11.71
N GLU A 27 -13.73 5.19 12.57
CA GLU A 27 -13.07 5.03 13.86
C GLU A 27 -11.65 4.49 13.60
N THR A 28 -10.62 5.10 14.20
CA THR A 28 -9.22 4.73 13.96
C THR A 28 -8.48 4.42 15.26
N GLU A 29 -7.63 3.39 15.23
CA GLU A 29 -6.82 2.96 16.38
C GLU A 29 -5.39 2.65 15.93
N ILE A 30 -4.38 3.19 16.65
CA ILE A 30 -2.97 2.85 16.41
C ILE A 30 -2.66 1.53 17.08
N LEU A 31 -2.19 0.56 16.30
CA LEU A 31 -1.80 -0.77 16.74
C LEU A 31 -0.27 -0.84 16.87
N TRP A 32 0.22 -0.84 18.11
CA TRP A 32 1.65 -0.92 18.36
C TRP A 32 2.21 -2.30 17.98
N HIS A 33 3.38 -2.34 17.36
CA HIS A 33 4.00 -3.54 16.82
C HIS A 33 4.16 -4.73 17.79
N LYS A 34 4.10 -4.47 19.11
CA LYS A 34 4.17 -5.50 20.16
C LYS A 34 2.82 -6.12 20.49
N ALA A 35 1.72 -5.58 19.98
CA ALA A 35 0.42 -6.22 20.14
C ALA A 35 0.44 -7.62 19.50
N ASP A 36 -0.22 -8.56 20.12
CA ASP A 36 -0.29 -9.96 19.70
C ASP A 36 -1.65 -10.36 19.11
N ALA A 37 -2.57 -9.39 19.04
CA ALA A 37 -3.90 -9.56 18.47
C ALA A 37 -4.33 -8.32 17.68
N ILE A 38 -5.19 -8.52 16.68
CA ILE A 38 -5.97 -7.45 16.04
C ILE A 38 -7.24 -7.27 16.87
N PRO A 39 -7.61 -6.04 17.29
CA PRO A 39 -8.81 -5.81 18.09
C PRO A 39 -10.08 -6.31 17.40
N GLU A 40 -10.99 -6.87 18.18
CA GLU A 40 -12.27 -7.34 17.67
C GLU A 40 -13.08 -6.18 17.02
N GLY A 41 -13.76 -6.49 15.93
CA GLY A 41 -14.55 -5.52 15.17
C GLY A 41 -13.67 -4.61 14.28
N THR A 42 -12.38 -4.89 14.11
CA THR A 42 -11.57 -4.19 13.10
C THR A 42 -11.98 -4.65 11.70
N ASP A 43 -12.36 -3.71 10.84
CA ASP A 43 -12.80 -3.95 9.46
C ASP A 43 -11.65 -3.90 8.45
N LEU A 44 -10.64 -3.05 8.73
CA LEU A 44 -9.46 -2.87 7.90
C LEU A 44 -8.23 -2.70 8.78
N VAL A 45 -7.12 -3.33 8.41
CA VAL A 45 -5.80 -3.05 9.00
C VAL A 45 -4.92 -2.39 7.96
N VAL A 46 -4.37 -1.21 8.30
CA VAL A 46 -3.39 -0.51 7.46
C VAL A 46 -2.00 -0.66 8.06
N VAL A 47 -1.07 -1.16 7.27
CA VAL A 47 0.36 -1.12 7.59
C VAL A 47 0.92 0.17 7.00
N ALA A 48 1.15 1.15 7.86
CA ALA A 48 1.50 2.50 7.44
C ALA A 48 2.92 2.60 6.87
N GLY A 49 3.15 3.68 6.11
CA GLY A 49 4.45 4.02 5.54
C GLY A 49 5.44 4.54 6.58
N GLY A 50 6.71 4.64 6.18
CA GLY A 50 7.81 5.14 7.01
C GLY A 50 9.10 4.35 6.75
N PHE A 51 9.90 4.22 7.80
CA PHE A 51 11.19 3.52 7.79
C PHE A 51 11.25 2.56 8.98
N SER A 52 10.41 1.53 8.96
CA SER A 52 10.29 0.58 10.06
C SER A 52 11.66 0.00 10.45
N TYR A 53 12.01 0.16 11.73
CA TYR A 53 13.33 -0.19 12.29
C TYR A 53 14.52 0.43 11.54
N GLY A 54 14.32 1.64 10.91
CA GLY A 54 15.36 2.35 10.17
C GLY A 54 15.80 1.66 8.88
N ASP A 55 14.98 0.75 8.32
CA ASP A 55 15.26 -0.06 7.13
C ASP A 55 16.56 -0.89 7.23
N TYR A 56 17.01 -1.20 8.47
CA TYR A 56 18.15 -2.07 8.69
C TYR A 56 17.94 -3.43 8.04
N LEU A 57 18.99 -4.01 7.47
CA LEU A 57 19.05 -5.16 6.58
C LEU A 57 18.46 -4.85 5.20
N ARG A 58 17.17 -4.54 5.14
CA ARG A 58 16.41 -3.99 4.02
C ARG A 58 15.02 -3.56 4.53
N SER A 59 14.34 -2.73 3.76
CA SER A 59 13.03 -2.17 4.11
C SER A 59 12.02 -3.29 4.43
N GLY A 60 11.38 -3.20 5.59
CA GLY A 60 10.38 -4.17 6.07
C GLY A 60 10.92 -5.47 6.68
N ALA A 61 12.22 -5.78 6.52
CA ALA A 61 12.77 -7.10 6.89
C ALA A 61 12.70 -7.40 8.39
N ILE A 62 12.93 -6.41 9.26
CA ILE A 62 12.83 -6.59 10.72
C ILE A 62 11.38 -6.54 11.17
N ALA A 63 10.57 -5.68 10.57
CA ALA A 63 9.16 -5.50 10.92
C ALA A 63 8.36 -6.80 10.86
N LYS A 64 8.64 -7.67 9.88
CA LYS A 64 7.98 -8.98 9.75
C LYS A 64 8.09 -9.88 10.98
N MET A 65 9.08 -9.65 11.85
CA MET A 65 9.31 -10.44 13.06
C MET A 65 8.49 -9.92 14.26
N SER A 66 7.84 -8.77 14.12
CA SER A 66 7.03 -8.19 15.18
C SER A 66 5.79 -9.04 15.50
N PRO A 67 5.38 -9.14 16.79
CA PRO A 67 4.22 -9.94 17.18
C PRO A 67 2.95 -9.63 16.39
N ILE A 68 2.66 -8.35 16.14
CA ILE A 68 1.48 -7.91 15.38
C ILE A 68 1.41 -8.53 13.98
N MET A 69 2.55 -8.84 13.34
CA MET A 69 2.55 -9.44 12.00
C MET A 69 2.05 -10.89 11.98
N LYS A 70 2.19 -11.61 13.10
CA LYS A 70 1.60 -12.95 13.24
C LYS A 70 0.06 -12.84 13.34
N ALA A 71 -0.42 -11.90 14.16
CA ALA A 71 -1.84 -11.62 14.29
C ALA A 71 -2.44 -11.12 12.96
N LEU A 72 -1.72 -10.23 12.25
CA LEU A 72 -2.13 -9.72 10.95
C LEU A 72 -2.24 -10.83 9.91
N LYS A 73 -1.30 -11.79 9.92
CA LYS A 73 -1.37 -12.93 9.02
C LYS A 73 -2.63 -13.77 9.26
N VAL A 74 -2.94 -14.08 10.52
CA VAL A 74 -4.17 -14.81 10.88
C VAL A 74 -5.41 -14.03 10.48
N TYR A 75 -5.41 -12.72 10.71
CA TYR A 75 -6.51 -11.82 10.31
C TYR A 75 -6.74 -11.84 8.79
N ALA A 76 -5.67 -11.71 7.99
CA ALA A 76 -5.75 -11.75 6.53
C ALA A 76 -6.15 -13.14 6.00
N ASP A 77 -5.62 -14.23 6.56
CA ASP A 77 -5.97 -15.61 6.19
C ASP A 77 -7.46 -15.91 6.45
N ASN A 78 -8.07 -15.23 7.43
CA ASN A 78 -9.51 -15.29 7.71
C ASN A 78 -10.36 -14.31 6.89
N GLY A 79 -9.79 -13.67 5.86
CA GLY A 79 -10.50 -12.76 4.96
C GLY A 79 -10.52 -11.30 5.41
N GLY A 80 -9.83 -10.96 6.50
CA GLY A 80 -9.68 -9.57 6.93
C GLY A 80 -8.97 -8.71 5.89
N LYS A 81 -9.43 -7.47 5.73
CA LYS A 81 -8.88 -6.53 4.73
C LYS A 81 -7.59 -5.88 5.25
N VAL A 82 -6.55 -5.87 4.43
CA VAL A 82 -5.24 -5.29 4.77
C VAL A 82 -4.76 -4.38 3.66
N LEU A 83 -4.28 -3.18 4.02
CA LEU A 83 -3.64 -2.24 3.11
C LEU A 83 -2.21 -1.94 3.58
N GLY A 84 -1.21 -2.16 2.73
CA GLY A 84 0.17 -1.73 2.96
C GLY A 84 0.53 -0.53 2.10
N ILE A 85 0.93 0.57 2.73
CA ILE A 85 1.33 1.81 2.04
C ILE A 85 2.84 1.98 2.16
N CYS A 86 3.54 2.15 1.04
CA CYS A 86 4.99 2.39 0.97
C CYS A 86 5.77 1.34 1.78
N ASN A 87 6.33 1.70 2.94
CA ASN A 87 7.00 0.74 3.83
C ASN A 87 6.07 -0.40 4.27
N GLY A 88 4.76 -0.16 4.40
CA GLY A 88 3.78 -1.20 4.65
C GLY A 88 3.72 -2.23 3.53
N PHE A 89 3.79 -1.81 2.27
CA PHE A 89 3.86 -2.73 1.13
C PHE A 89 5.14 -3.58 1.17
N GLN A 90 6.29 -2.98 1.51
CA GLN A 90 7.55 -3.69 1.71
C GLN A 90 7.42 -4.76 2.81
N VAL A 91 6.78 -4.43 3.94
CA VAL A 91 6.52 -5.38 5.03
C VAL A 91 5.61 -6.53 4.56
N LEU A 92 4.55 -6.24 3.79
CA LEU A 92 3.64 -7.26 3.29
C LEU A 92 4.31 -8.23 2.30
N THR A 93 5.24 -7.76 1.46
CA THR A 93 6.05 -8.66 0.60
C THR A 93 7.05 -9.48 1.41
N GLU A 94 7.70 -8.89 2.41
CA GLU A 94 8.63 -9.60 3.30
C GLU A 94 7.97 -10.70 4.14
N THR A 95 6.69 -10.54 4.46
CA THR A 95 5.90 -11.55 5.19
C THR A 95 5.26 -12.61 4.30
N GLY A 96 5.32 -12.43 2.97
CA GLY A 96 4.66 -13.29 2.00
C GLY A 96 3.13 -13.15 1.96
N LEU A 97 2.57 -12.08 2.55
CA LEU A 97 1.15 -11.72 2.39
C LEU A 97 0.86 -11.16 0.99
N LEU A 98 1.87 -10.57 0.36
CA LEU A 98 1.87 -10.20 -1.05
C LEU A 98 3.06 -10.86 -1.76
N PRO A 99 2.93 -11.21 -3.05
CA PRO A 99 4.02 -11.78 -3.83
C PRO A 99 5.05 -10.72 -4.23
N GLY A 100 6.25 -11.17 -4.64
CA GLY A 100 7.33 -10.31 -5.11
C GLY A 100 8.17 -9.71 -3.97
N ALA A 101 8.92 -8.67 -4.30
CA ALA A 101 9.81 -7.97 -3.36
C ALA A 101 10.00 -6.51 -3.79
N LEU A 102 10.32 -5.63 -2.85
CA LEU A 102 10.73 -4.25 -3.15
C LEU A 102 12.26 -4.16 -3.09
N LYS A 103 12.86 -3.57 -4.12
CA LYS A 103 14.30 -3.31 -4.25
C LYS A 103 14.56 -1.81 -4.27
N ARG A 104 15.84 -1.44 -4.20
CA ARG A 104 16.25 -0.06 -4.41
C ARG A 104 15.81 0.45 -5.77
N ASN A 105 15.40 1.72 -5.79
CA ASN A 105 15.15 2.43 -7.04
C ASN A 105 16.34 2.28 -7.99
N GLU A 106 16.08 2.07 -9.28
CA GLU A 106 17.13 1.87 -10.29
C GLU A 106 18.13 3.02 -10.32
N GLY A 107 17.65 4.26 -10.12
CA GLY A 107 18.51 5.45 -10.08
C GLY A 107 19.28 5.64 -8.75
N LEU A 108 19.14 4.75 -7.76
CA LEU A 108 19.78 4.81 -6.44
C LEU A 108 19.52 6.11 -5.65
N HIS A 109 18.45 6.83 -5.99
CA HIS A 109 18.07 8.07 -5.33
C HIS A 109 16.73 7.91 -4.61
N PHE A 110 16.56 8.64 -3.50
CA PHE A 110 15.26 8.85 -2.88
C PHE A 110 14.41 9.74 -3.82
N ILE A 111 13.19 9.29 -4.11
CA ILE A 111 12.25 10.04 -4.97
C ILE A 111 11.13 10.54 -4.08
N SER A 112 10.91 11.87 -4.06
CA SER A 112 9.83 12.52 -3.34
C SER A 112 9.16 13.56 -4.25
N ARG A 113 8.01 13.19 -4.80
CA ARG A 113 7.22 14.06 -5.70
C ARG A 113 5.82 13.50 -5.90
N HIS A 114 4.93 14.30 -6.44
CA HIS A 114 3.70 13.79 -7.05
C HIS A 114 4.03 12.98 -8.31
N HIS A 115 3.32 11.88 -8.53
CA HIS A 115 3.46 11.04 -9.71
C HIS A 115 2.09 10.51 -10.15
N HIS A 116 1.89 10.35 -11.45
CA HIS A 116 0.64 9.84 -11.98
C HIS A 116 0.62 8.31 -11.98
N LEU A 117 -0.54 7.75 -11.66
CA LEU A 117 -0.80 6.32 -11.67
C LEU A 117 -2.03 6.03 -12.51
N LYS A 118 -1.97 4.98 -13.30
CA LYS A 118 -3.13 4.46 -14.01
C LYS A 118 -3.76 3.31 -13.26
N VAL A 119 -5.06 3.36 -13.05
CA VAL A 119 -5.85 2.26 -12.52
C VAL A 119 -5.97 1.18 -13.59
N ILE A 120 -5.45 -0.01 -13.29
CA ILE A 120 -5.45 -1.17 -14.19
C ILE A 120 -6.65 -2.08 -13.90
N ASN A 121 -6.95 -2.29 -12.62
CA ASN A 121 -8.06 -3.10 -12.18
C ASN A 121 -8.75 -2.47 -10.97
N ASN A 122 -10.04 -2.22 -11.06
CA ASN A 122 -10.89 -1.69 -10.00
C ASN A 122 -11.92 -2.70 -9.46
N ASP A 123 -11.85 -3.96 -9.90
CA ASP A 123 -12.67 -5.06 -9.38
C ASP A 123 -12.12 -5.55 -8.03
N ASN A 124 -12.15 -4.65 -7.05
CA ASN A 124 -11.68 -4.87 -5.67
C ASN A 124 -12.13 -3.69 -4.78
N ASP A 125 -12.16 -3.91 -3.47
CA ASP A 125 -12.65 -2.91 -2.50
C ASP A 125 -11.79 -1.64 -2.47
N PHE A 126 -10.47 -1.74 -2.64
CA PHE A 126 -9.58 -0.57 -2.57
C PHE A 126 -9.82 0.45 -3.68
N LEU A 127 -10.12 -0.01 -4.89
CA LEU A 127 -10.30 0.87 -6.06
C LEU A 127 -11.75 0.90 -6.57
N ALA A 128 -12.72 0.44 -5.76
CA ALA A 128 -14.13 0.35 -6.17
C ALA A 128 -14.72 1.69 -6.62
N HIS A 129 -14.25 2.81 -6.09
CA HIS A 129 -14.67 4.16 -6.48
C HIS A 129 -13.83 4.79 -7.60
N CYS A 130 -12.82 4.07 -8.11
CA CYS A 130 -12.04 4.47 -9.26
C CYS A 130 -12.56 3.78 -10.53
N THR A 131 -12.20 4.32 -11.70
CA THR A 131 -12.54 3.70 -12.98
C THR A 131 -11.29 3.09 -13.63
N THR A 132 -11.39 1.89 -14.18
CA THR A 132 -10.29 1.29 -14.97
C THR A 132 -9.87 2.25 -16.09
N GLY A 133 -8.57 2.49 -16.20
CA GLY A 133 -7.98 3.48 -17.12
C GLY A 133 -7.90 4.91 -16.55
N GLN A 134 -8.53 5.19 -15.42
CA GLN A 134 -8.39 6.49 -14.74
C GLN A 134 -6.92 6.76 -14.38
N VAL A 135 -6.48 8.00 -14.57
CA VAL A 135 -5.18 8.49 -14.11
C VAL A 135 -5.38 9.32 -12.86
N VAL A 136 -4.67 8.99 -11.80
CA VAL A 136 -4.69 9.67 -10.50
C VAL A 136 -3.31 10.22 -10.18
N ASN A 137 -3.24 11.34 -9.46
CA ASN A 137 -1.99 12.02 -9.09
C ASN A 137 -1.73 11.83 -7.59
N ILE A 138 -0.79 10.96 -7.23
CA ILE A 138 -0.52 10.55 -5.85
C ILE A 138 0.95 10.81 -5.49
N PRO A 139 1.27 11.33 -4.29
CA PRO A 139 2.65 11.48 -3.84
C PRO A 139 3.37 10.13 -3.73
N ILE A 140 4.65 10.12 -4.13
CA ILE A 140 5.60 9.04 -3.87
C ILE A 140 6.75 9.57 -3.02
N ALA A 141 7.25 8.76 -2.08
CA ALA A 141 8.35 9.12 -1.19
C ALA A 141 9.12 7.85 -0.77
N HIS A 142 10.05 7.39 -1.61
CA HIS A 142 10.74 6.12 -1.38
C HIS A 142 12.14 6.07 -1.98
N HIS A 143 13.00 5.25 -1.35
CA HIS A 143 14.31 4.85 -1.84
C HIS A 143 14.26 3.42 -2.40
N ASP A 144 13.46 2.55 -1.80
CA ASP A 144 13.31 1.14 -2.13
C ASP A 144 11.87 0.86 -2.65
N GLY A 145 11.50 1.50 -3.78
CA GLY A 145 10.18 1.41 -4.38
C GLY A 145 10.09 0.54 -5.64
N ASN A 146 11.22 -0.04 -6.06
CA ASN A 146 11.32 -0.86 -7.26
C ASN A 146 10.71 -2.25 -7.01
N PHE A 147 9.45 -2.45 -7.39
CA PHE A 147 8.78 -3.74 -7.29
C PHE A 147 9.39 -4.74 -8.27
N TYR A 148 9.70 -5.93 -7.78
CA TYR A 148 10.30 -7.01 -8.55
C TYR A 148 9.55 -8.32 -8.31
N ILE A 149 9.30 -9.02 -9.39
CA ILE A 149 8.84 -10.41 -9.42
C ILE A 149 9.43 -11.07 -10.68
N ASP A 150 9.64 -12.37 -10.68
CA ASP A 150 10.11 -13.10 -11.88
C ASP A 150 9.01 -13.18 -12.97
N ALA A 151 9.36 -13.69 -14.13
CA ALA A 151 8.47 -13.75 -15.28
C ALA A 151 7.22 -14.61 -15.00
N ASP A 152 7.39 -15.73 -14.29
CA ASP A 152 6.26 -16.62 -13.98
C ASP A 152 5.32 -15.96 -12.98
N GLY A 153 5.87 -15.33 -11.94
CA GLY A 153 5.08 -14.55 -10.98
C GLY A 153 4.36 -13.36 -11.63
N LEU A 154 5.00 -12.67 -12.59
CA LEU A 154 4.36 -11.60 -13.34
C LEU A 154 3.18 -12.12 -14.16
N ASN A 155 3.34 -13.25 -14.83
CA ASN A 155 2.25 -13.91 -15.56
C ASN A 155 1.09 -14.30 -14.63
N GLU A 156 1.41 -14.80 -13.41
CA GLU A 156 0.39 -15.12 -12.40
C GLU A 156 -0.35 -13.89 -11.91
N LEU A 157 0.34 -12.76 -11.69
CA LEU A 157 -0.30 -11.50 -11.29
C LEU A 157 -1.35 -11.07 -12.32
N TYR A 158 -1.03 -11.15 -13.60
CA TYR A 158 -1.98 -10.81 -14.66
C TYR A 158 -3.10 -11.83 -14.79
N ALA A 159 -2.80 -13.12 -14.76
CA ALA A 159 -3.81 -14.18 -14.86
C ALA A 159 -4.87 -14.10 -13.73
N ASN A 160 -4.49 -13.60 -12.56
CA ASN A 160 -5.37 -13.45 -11.39
C ASN A 160 -5.90 -12.02 -11.18
N ASN A 161 -5.69 -11.09 -12.13
CA ASN A 161 -6.09 -9.68 -12.02
C ASN A 161 -5.57 -8.99 -10.75
N GLN A 162 -4.33 -9.30 -10.35
CA GLN A 162 -3.71 -8.77 -9.12
C GLN A 162 -2.98 -7.43 -9.32
N VAL A 163 -2.69 -7.01 -10.55
CA VAL A 163 -2.08 -5.70 -10.84
C VAL A 163 -3.16 -4.63 -10.74
N LEU A 164 -2.99 -3.71 -9.80
CA LEU A 164 -3.97 -2.66 -9.51
C LEU A 164 -3.61 -1.32 -10.16
N LEU A 165 -2.35 -0.92 -10.05
CA LEU A 165 -1.85 0.39 -10.40
C LEU A 165 -0.53 0.29 -11.14
N LYS A 166 -0.35 1.15 -12.16
CA LYS A 166 0.94 1.35 -12.85
C LYS A 166 1.37 2.81 -12.84
N TYR A 167 2.68 3.05 -12.80
CA TYR A 167 3.26 4.36 -12.96
C TYR A 167 3.10 4.87 -14.38
N THR A 168 2.62 6.10 -14.53
CA THR A 168 2.37 6.76 -15.82
C THR A 168 2.68 8.25 -15.77
N ASP A 169 2.69 8.90 -16.94
CA ASP A 169 2.57 10.35 -17.05
C ASP A 169 1.09 10.80 -16.89
N ALA A 170 0.86 12.10 -16.95
CA ALA A 170 -0.49 12.69 -16.86
C ALA A 170 -1.44 12.26 -18.00
N SER A 171 -0.90 11.79 -19.12
CA SER A 171 -1.67 11.28 -20.27
C SER A 171 -1.95 9.79 -20.19
N GLY A 172 -1.45 9.11 -19.14
CA GLY A 172 -1.60 7.66 -18.93
C GLY A 172 -0.63 6.80 -19.73
N ASN A 173 0.43 7.38 -20.32
CA ASN A 173 1.53 6.64 -20.91
C ASN A 173 2.49 6.18 -19.79
N ILE A 174 3.18 5.07 -20.02
CA ILE A 174 4.15 4.55 -19.04
C ILE A 174 5.24 5.60 -18.75
N ASP A 175 5.41 5.91 -17.47
CA ASP A 175 6.49 6.74 -16.92
C ASP A 175 6.98 6.11 -15.61
N ASN A 176 7.98 5.23 -15.71
CA ASN A 176 8.48 4.41 -14.60
C ASN A 176 9.56 5.17 -13.81
N PRO A 177 9.28 5.65 -12.59
CA PRO A 177 10.22 6.47 -11.85
C PRO A 177 11.34 5.68 -11.17
N ASN A 178 11.16 4.37 -10.94
CA ASN A 178 11.97 3.62 -9.98
C ASN A 178 12.48 2.27 -10.49
N GLY A 179 12.14 1.86 -11.72
CA GLY A 179 12.55 0.59 -12.31
C GLY A 179 11.65 -0.61 -11.93
N SER A 180 10.47 -0.38 -11.36
CA SER A 180 9.49 -1.44 -11.07
C SER A 180 9.18 -2.26 -12.31
N VAL A 181 9.14 -3.59 -12.16
CA VAL A 181 8.79 -4.49 -13.27
C VAL A 181 7.44 -4.08 -13.84
N ASP A 182 7.38 -3.96 -15.17
CA ASP A 182 6.18 -3.55 -15.92
C ASP A 182 5.50 -2.27 -15.36
N SER A 183 6.30 -1.39 -14.74
CA SER A 183 5.86 -0.14 -14.11
C SER A 183 4.80 -0.31 -13.00
N ILE A 184 4.73 -1.49 -12.37
CA ILE A 184 3.76 -1.78 -11.32
C ILE A 184 4.02 -0.89 -10.11
N ALA A 185 2.96 -0.17 -9.68
CA ALA A 185 2.95 0.70 -8.50
C ALA A 185 2.19 0.10 -7.32
N GLY A 186 1.27 -0.83 -7.59
CA GLY A 186 0.46 -1.50 -6.56
C GLY A 186 -0.18 -2.78 -7.05
N ILE A 187 -0.34 -3.72 -6.13
CA ILE A 187 -0.91 -5.06 -6.37
C ILE A 187 -1.85 -5.48 -5.23
N CYS A 188 -2.59 -6.57 -5.45
CA CYS A 188 -3.28 -7.30 -4.39
C CYS A 188 -2.89 -8.78 -4.36
N ASN A 189 -3.30 -9.50 -3.31
CA ASN A 189 -3.22 -10.96 -3.28
C ASN A 189 -4.34 -11.60 -4.12
N LYS A 190 -4.29 -12.93 -4.32
CA LYS A 190 -5.30 -13.67 -5.10
C LYS A 190 -6.72 -13.55 -4.56
N ASN A 191 -6.86 -13.44 -3.24
CA ASN A 191 -8.16 -13.32 -2.56
C ASN A 191 -8.72 -11.89 -2.56
N LYS A 192 -7.98 -10.91 -3.08
CA LYS A 192 -8.35 -9.48 -3.14
C LYS A 192 -8.72 -8.87 -1.78
N ASN A 193 -8.09 -9.35 -0.71
CA ASN A 193 -8.25 -8.81 0.64
C ASN A 193 -6.95 -8.21 1.23
N VAL A 194 -5.80 -8.41 0.58
CA VAL A 194 -4.53 -7.78 0.94
C VAL A 194 -4.04 -6.95 -0.23
N PHE A 195 -3.80 -5.67 0.02
CA PHE A 195 -3.43 -4.66 -0.98
C PHE A 195 -2.10 -4.00 -0.59
N GLY A 196 -1.28 -3.69 -1.58
CA GLY A 196 -0.02 -2.97 -1.35
C GLY A 196 0.32 -2.03 -2.50
N LEU A 197 0.80 -0.83 -2.16
CA LEU A 197 1.25 0.15 -3.12
C LEU A 197 2.39 1.01 -2.55
N MET A 198 3.27 1.51 -3.42
CA MET A 198 4.34 2.42 -3.00
C MET A 198 3.90 3.89 -2.88
N PRO A 199 2.98 4.41 -3.70
CA PRO A 199 2.42 5.74 -3.53
C PRO A 199 1.61 5.90 -2.24
N HIS A 200 1.41 7.17 -1.81
CA HIS A 200 0.78 7.57 -0.56
C HIS A 200 -0.61 8.20 -0.77
N PRO A 201 -1.70 7.41 -0.93
CA PRO A 201 -3.05 7.97 -1.08
C PRO A 201 -3.50 8.76 0.15
N GLU A 202 -3.03 8.42 1.35
CA GLU A 202 -3.32 9.13 2.60
C GLU A 202 -2.80 10.58 2.60
N ARG A 203 -1.86 10.91 1.71
CA ARG A 203 -1.31 12.25 1.50
C ARG A 203 -1.91 13.00 0.31
N ALA A 204 -2.94 12.43 -0.33
CA ALA A 204 -3.68 13.01 -1.43
C ALA A 204 -5.19 13.02 -1.12
N MET A 205 -5.55 13.53 0.07
CA MET A 205 -6.93 13.57 0.59
C MET A 205 -7.62 14.89 0.36
N GLU A 206 -6.86 15.96 0.13
CA GLU A 206 -7.33 17.33 0.06
C GLU A 206 -6.59 18.10 -1.03
N SER A 207 -7.30 18.92 -1.81
CA SER A 207 -6.71 19.71 -2.89
C SER A 207 -5.60 20.66 -2.42
N LEU A 208 -5.65 21.08 -1.14
CA LEU A 208 -4.61 21.90 -0.52
C LEU A 208 -3.25 21.18 -0.47
N LEU A 209 -3.24 19.85 -0.44
CA LEU A 209 -2.04 19.01 -0.46
C LEU A 209 -1.51 18.74 -1.88
N GLY A 210 -2.12 19.36 -2.90
CA GLY A 210 -1.74 19.22 -4.31
C GLY A 210 -2.56 18.20 -5.10
N SER A 211 -3.27 17.29 -4.44
CA SER A 211 -4.22 16.34 -5.03
C SER A 211 -5.22 15.85 -3.99
N ASN A 212 -6.41 15.49 -4.43
CA ASN A 212 -7.42 14.78 -3.62
C ASN A 212 -7.79 13.40 -4.23
N ASP A 213 -7.00 12.90 -5.16
CA ASP A 213 -7.28 11.65 -5.87
C ASP A 213 -7.18 10.42 -4.95
N GLY A 214 -6.35 10.51 -3.87
CA GLY A 214 -6.24 9.46 -2.87
C GLY A 214 -7.52 9.21 -2.08
N ARG A 215 -8.39 10.23 -1.98
CA ARG A 215 -9.66 10.12 -1.29
C ARG A 215 -10.56 9.04 -1.91
N ALA A 216 -10.75 9.06 -3.23
CA ALA A 216 -11.57 8.07 -3.93
C ALA A 216 -11.02 6.64 -3.78
N MET A 217 -9.69 6.50 -3.71
CA MET A 217 -9.03 5.21 -3.49
C MET A 217 -9.35 4.65 -2.09
N LEU A 218 -9.23 5.46 -1.03
CA LEU A 218 -9.48 5.03 0.35
C LEU A 218 -10.97 4.87 0.67
N GLU A 219 -11.85 5.67 0.05
CA GLU A 219 -13.31 5.56 0.17
C GLU A 219 -13.83 4.22 -0.34
N GLY A 220 -13.12 3.55 -1.25
CA GLY A 220 -13.50 2.23 -1.74
C GLY A 220 -13.70 1.20 -0.63
N PHE A 221 -12.90 1.25 0.44
CA PHE A 221 -13.05 0.34 1.58
C PHE A 221 -14.30 0.59 2.42
N ILE A 222 -14.86 1.80 2.38
CA ILE A 222 -15.92 2.23 3.32
C ILE A 222 -17.30 1.76 2.85
N ASN A 223 -17.49 1.66 1.56
CA ASN A 223 -18.77 1.35 0.93
C ASN A 223 -18.77 -0.02 0.22
N ALA A 224 -17.76 -0.85 0.49
CA ALA A 224 -17.58 -2.18 -0.09
C ALA A 224 -18.28 -3.30 0.71
#